data_f800ab3dbb0a670a81fbd40d5bd50d65
#
_entry.id   f800ab3dbb0a670a81fbd40d5bd50d65
#
_cell.length_a   1.000
_cell.length_b   1.000
_cell.length_c   1.000
_cell.angle_alpha   90.00
_cell.angle_beta   90.00
_cell.angle_gamma   90.00
#
_symmetry.space_group_name_H-M   'P 1'
#
loop_
_entity.id
_entity.type
_entity.pdbx_description
1 polymer ?
#
loop_
_entity_poly.entity_id
_entity_poly.type
_entity_poly.pdbx_seq_one_letter_code
_entity_poly.pdbx_strand_id
1 'polypeptide(L)'
;MAKEGKATIYDVAKLAGVSHQTVSRVMNDHASIRPETRARVEAAAKELNYRPSMAARALVTKRNSILGFLVADSVLYGPAGMLNAMEKQARLANYYALTVAIDNDSPESWAEGIEHLRRIGIEGLVCIAIKKEALQLAAKSYRNVPIVAIDTEEVEGATTIGIDNRNGAAAATTHLIELGHTNILHITGPKDSIEAQARLAGYNETMAAHNLQPLVLQGDWSSATGFRLGAALDLEKSNVTAIFSANDQTAMGLFKAMRLKGVSIPEDLSVIGFDDVPEAPYFSPPITTMLQDFNRLGEAAMELLIFKLAGLKPGKYQPLKPQIVIRESTAAPRQL
;
A
#
# COMPACT_ATOMS: atom_id res chain seq x y z
N MET A 1 -5.99 46.56 -18.76
CA MET A 1 -6.43 45.16 -18.92
C MET A 1 -7.27 44.80 -17.72
N ALA A 2 -8.60 44.65 -17.89
CA ALA A 2 -9.50 44.25 -16.82
C ALA A 2 -9.12 42.82 -16.41
N LYS A 3 -8.97 42.54 -15.08
CA LYS A 3 -8.89 41.22 -14.54
C LYS A 3 -10.18 40.49 -14.96
N GLU A 4 -10.08 39.51 -15.87
CA GLU A 4 -11.14 38.53 -16.07
C GLU A 4 -11.32 37.79 -14.76
N GLY A 5 -12.30 38.21 -13.97
CA GLY A 5 -12.68 37.55 -12.74
C GLY A 5 -13.27 36.18 -13.06
N LYS A 6 -12.86 35.11 -12.36
CA LYS A 6 -13.50 33.79 -12.46
C LYS A 6 -15.03 33.99 -12.27
N ALA A 7 -15.82 33.39 -13.18
CA ALA A 7 -17.29 33.40 -13.04
C ALA A 7 -17.71 32.93 -11.66
N THR A 8 -18.69 33.57 -11.09
CA THR A 8 -19.23 33.30 -9.77
C THR A 8 -20.56 32.56 -9.84
N ILE A 9 -21.04 32.02 -8.73
CA ILE A 9 -22.38 31.43 -8.63
C ILE A 9 -23.49 32.43 -8.98
N TYR A 10 -23.24 33.73 -8.74
CA TYR A 10 -24.18 34.80 -9.08
C TYR A 10 -24.28 35.05 -10.57
N ASP A 11 -23.17 34.92 -11.30
CA ASP A 11 -23.16 35.05 -12.75
C ASP A 11 -23.92 33.90 -13.42
N VAL A 12 -23.75 32.67 -12.93
CA VAL A 12 -24.54 31.50 -13.38
C VAL A 12 -26.02 31.71 -13.10
N ALA A 13 -26.36 32.16 -11.87
CA ALA A 13 -27.75 32.44 -11.50
C ALA A 13 -28.42 33.47 -12.41
N LYS A 14 -27.70 34.54 -12.73
CA LYS A 14 -28.16 35.57 -13.64
C LYS A 14 -28.38 35.05 -15.08
N LEU A 15 -27.44 34.26 -15.60
CA LEU A 15 -27.54 33.71 -16.96
C LEU A 15 -28.65 32.63 -17.03
N ALA A 16 -28.78 31.76 -16.02
CA ALA A 16 -29.82 30.71 -15.94
C ALA A 16 -31.21 31.26 -15.59
N GLY A 17 -31.37 32.54 -15.18
CA GLY A 17 -32.62 33.09 -14.72
C GLY A 17 -33.20 32.46 -13.47
N VAL A 18 -32.36 32.14 -12.48
CA VAL A 18 -32.71 31.51 -11.22
C VAL A 18 -32.00 32.15 -10.04
N SER A 19 -32.38 31.80 -8.81
CA SER A 19 -31.65 32.25 -7.63
C SER A 19 -30.30 31.53 -7.48
N HIS A 20 -29.32 32.18 -6.82
CA HIS A 20 -28.03 31.53 -6.50
C HIS A 20 -28.21 30.28 -5.63
N GLN A 21 -29.27 30.23 -4.79
CA GLN A 21 -29.63 29.04 -4.02
C GLN A 21 -30.07 27.88 -4.93
N THR A 22 -30.79 28.19 -6.01
CA THR A 22 -31.20 27.17 -7.00
C THR A 22 -29.97 26.64 -7.72
N VAL A 23 -29.03 27.51 -8.12
CA VAL A 23 -27.73 27.08 -8.70
C VAL A 23 -26.98 26.17 -7.73
N SER A 24 -26.87 26.59 -6.45
CA SER A 24 -26.22 25.77 -5.42
C SER A 24 -26.86 24.39 -5.26
N ARG A 25 -28.19 24.30 -5.28
CA ARG A 25 -28.91 23.02 -5.19
C ARG A 25 -28.67 22.14 -6.42
N VAL A 26 -28.63 22.72 -7.63
CA VAL A 26 -28.29 21.99 -8.85
C VAL A 26 -26.87 21.45 -8.79
N MET A 27 -25.90 22.29 -8.42
CA MET A 27 -24.49 21.92 -8.33
C MET A 27 -24.19 20.88 -7.22
N ASN A 28 -25.09 20.75 -6.25
CA ASN A 28 -25.01 19.74 -5.18
C ASN A 28 -25.99 18.56 -5.42
N ASP A 29 -26.49 18.41 -6.63
CA ASP A 29 -27.32 17.30 -7.08
C ASP A 29 -28.60 17.05 -6.25
N HIS A 30 -29.23 18.15 -5.80
CA HIS A 30 -30.42 18.04 -4.97
C HIS A 30 -31.61 17.48 -5.77
N ALA A 31 -32.26 16.43 -5.21
CA ALA A 31 -33.33 15.69 -5.91
C ALA A 31 -34.60 16.53 -6.21
N SER A 32 -34.83 17.62 -5.49
CA SER A 32 -36.06 18.42 -5.62
C SER A 32 -36.04 19.41 -6.81
N ILE A 33 -34.98 19.43 -7.61
CA ILE A 33 -34.87 20.38 -8.74
C ILE A 33 -35.48 19.77 -10.00
N ARG A 34 -36.38 20.55 -10.64
CA ARG A 34 -37.02 20.15 -11.90
C ARG A 34 -35.95 19.95 -13.01
N PRO A 35 -36.10 18.91 -13.86
CA PRO A 35 -35.13 18.63 -14.93
C PRO A 35 -34.82 19.81 -15.84
N GLU A 36 -35.82 20.59 -16.22
CA GLU A 36 -35.67 21.79 -17.06
C GLU A 36 -34.82 22.87 -16.38
N THR A 37 -35.00 23.08 -15.08
CA THR A 37 -34.19 24.03 -14.30
C THR A 37 -32.77 23.55 -14.16
N ARG A 38 -32.55 22.26 -13.95
CA ARG A 38 -31.24 21.65 -13.92
C ARG A 38 -30.50 21.89 -15.24
N ALA A 39 -31.11 21.54 -16.37
CA ALA A 39 -30.52 21.71 -17.70
C ALA A 39 -30.11 23.18 -17.98
N ARG A 40 -30.95 24.15 -17.60
CA ARG A 40 -30.63 25.58 -17.79
C ARG A 40 -29.40 26.00 -16.96
N VAL A 41 -29.32 25.56 -15.70
CA VAL A 41 -28.23 25.92 -14.82
C VAL A 41 -26.93 25.27 -15.29
N GLU A 42 -26.97 24.00 -15.72
CA GLU A 42 -25.80 23.29 -16.24
C GLU A 42 -25.29 23.91 -17.55
N ALA A 43 -26.18 24.32 -18.44
CA ALA A 43 -25.83 25.04 -19.66
C ALA A 43 -25.15 26.39 -19.35
N ALA A 44 -25.74 27.18 -18.44
CA ALA A 44 -25.15 28.45 -18.03
C ALA A 44 -23.78 28.31 -17.34
N ALA A 45 -23.63 27.28 -16.51
CA ALA A 45 -22.35 26.98 -15.87
C ALA A 45 -21.27 26.56 -16.87
N LYS A 46 -21.65 25.78 -17.88
CA LYS A 46 -20.76 25.39 -18.98
C LYS A 46 -20.33 26.58 -19.85
N GLU A 47 -21.28 27.44 -20.20
CA GLU A 47 -21.02 28.66 -21.03
C GLU A 47 -20.04 29.59 -20.29
N LEU A 48 -20.22 29.80 -18.98
CA LEU A 48 -19.37 30.66 -18.17
C LEU A 48 -18.08 29.97 -17.69
N ASN A 49 -17.85 28.70 -18.06
CA ASN A 49 -16.78 27.87 -17.54
C ASN A 49 -16.72 27.91 -15.99
N TYR A 50 -17.91 28.00 -15.37
CA TYR A 50 -18.02 28.06 -13.94
C TYR A 50 -17.79 26.67 -13.31
N ARG A 51 -16.91 26.63 -12.33
CA ARG A 51 -16.71 25.44 -11.49
C ARG A 51 -17.00 25.83 -10.04
N PRO A 52 -17.85 25.07 -9.33
CA PRO A 52 -18.10 25.31 -7.92
C PRO A 52 -16.78 25.31 -7.13
N SER A 53 -16.58 26.32 -6.29
CA SER A 53 -15.44 26.37 -5.38
C SER A 53 -15.61 25.30 -4.29
N MET A 54 -14.56 24.49 -4.09
CA MET A 54 -14.52 23.51 -3.00
C MET A 54 -14.73 24.18 -1.63
N ALA A 55 -14.10 25.35 -1.41
CA ALA A 55 -14.27 26.11 -0.18
C ALA A 55 -15.73 26.57 0.02
N ALA A 56 -16.42 27.02 -1.05
CA ALA A 56 -17.82 27.38 -0.96
C ALA A 56 -18.72 26.16 -0.68
N ARG A 57 -18.40 25.01 -1.28
CA ARG A 57 -19.10 23.74 -1.00
C ARG A 57 -18.89 23.30 0.45
N ALA A 58 -17.66 23.37 0.95
CA ALA A 58 -17.32 23.01 2.32
C ALA A 58 -18.06 23.88 3.34
N LEU A 59 -18.23 25.20 3.08
CA LEU A 59 -19.00 26.09 3.93
C LEU A 59 -20.49 25.72 4.02
N VAL A 60 -21.08 25.31 2.89
CA VAL A 60 -22.50 24.94 2.82
C VAL A 60 -22.76 23.56 3.42
N THR A 61 -21.92 22.59 3.08
CA THR A 61 -22.08 21.18 3.48
C THR A 61 -21.46 20.87 4.84
N LYS A 62 -20.61 21.74 5.37
CA LYS A 62 -19.74 21.52 6.53
C LYS A 62 -18.82 20.31 6.38
N ARG A 63 -18.50 19.95 5.13
CA ARG A 63 -17.67 18.81 4.77
C ARG A 63 -16.59 19.25 3.78
N ASN A 64 -15.35 18.88 4.07
CA ASN A 64 -14.19 19.18 3.22
C ASN A 64 -14.02 18.15 2.09
N SER A 65 -14.58 16.94 2.28
CA SER A 65 -14.41 15.79 1.37
C SER A 65 -12.94 15.48 1.07
N ILE A 66 -12.07 15.62 2.07
CA ILE A 66 -10.64 15.34 1.96
C ILE A 66 -10.30 14.16 2.86
N LEU A 67 -9.61 13.17 2.31
CA LEU A 67 -9.02 12.07 3.04
C LEU A 67 -7.51 12.28 3.11
N GLY A 68 -6.93 12.03 4.28
CA GLY A 68 -5.49 12.03 4.50
C GLY A 68 -4.90 10.64 4.33
N PHE A 69 -3.76 10.54 3.65
CA PHE A 69 -2.95 9.35 3.60
C PHE A 69 -1.59 9.68 4.23
N LEU A 70 -1.29 9.06 5.35
CA LEU A 70 -0.02 9.19 6.06
C LEU A 70 0.81 7.94 5.75
N VAL A 71 1.93 8.12 5.08
CA VAL A 71 2.70 7.01 4.50
C VAL A 71 4.14 7.11 4.98
N ALA A 72 4.73 5.99 5.41
CA ALA A 72 6.16 5.95 5.63
C ALA A 72 6.91 6.30 4.33
N ASP A 73 7.91 7.18 4.41
CA ASP A 73 8.73 7.52 3.25
C ASP A 73 9.47 6.27 2.78
N SER A 74 9.04 5.76 1.64
CA SER A 74 9.51 4.49 1.10
C SER A 74 9.38 4.47 -0.42
N VAL A 75 10.46 4.08 -1.07
CA VAL A 75 10.50 3.81 -2.51
C VAL A 75 10.06 2.37 -2.86
N LEU A 76 9.56 1.62 -1.88
CA LEU A 76 9.17 0.23 -2.07
C LEU A 76 7.89 0.10 -2.91
N TYR A 77 7.79 -1.02 -3.61
CA TYR A 77 6.69 -1.29 -4.56
C TYR A 77 5.31 -1.32 -3.87
N GLY A 78 5.18 -1.98 -2.73
CA GLY A 78 3.90 -2.17 -2.03
C GLY A 78 3.15 -0.88 -1.74
N PRO A 79 3.73 0.10 -1.04
CA PRO A 79 3.09 1.37 -0.73
C PRO A 79 2.60 2.13 -1.96
N ALA A 80 3.38 2.13 -3.06
CA ALA A 80 3.01 2.84 -4.30
C ALA A 80 1.78 2.21 -4.98
N GLY A 81 1.70 0.88 -5.05
CA GLY A 81 0.55 0.17 -5.60
C GLY A 81 -0.74 0.45 -4.82
N MET A 82 -0.66 0.40 -3.48
CA MET A 82 -1.78 0.70 -2.59
C MET A 82 -2.28 2.14 -2.76
N LEU A 83 -1.38 3.13 -2.82
CA LEU A 83 -1.74 4.55 -2.98
C LEU A 83 -2.54 4.80 -4.25
N ASN A 84 -2.13 4.22 -5.38
CA ASN A 84 -2.83 4.36 -6.65
C ASN A 84 -4.27 3.80 -6.58
N ALA A 85 -4.44 2.62 -5.98
CA ALA A 85 -5.76 2.01 -5.80
C ALA A 85 -6.64 2.86 -4.86
N MET A 86 -6.09 3.32 -3.75
CA MET A 86 -6.78 4.16 -2.77
C MET A 86 -7.22 5.49 -3.36
N GLU A 87 -6.35 6.18 -4.11
CA GLU A 87 -6.69 7.45 -4.77
C GLU A 87 -7.84 7.27 -5.77
N LYS A 88 -7.81 6.18 -6.56
CA LYS A 88 -8.90 5.83 -7.47
C LYS A 88 -10.22 5.63 -6.71
N GLN A 89 -10.23 4.89 -5.60
CA GLN A 89 -11.42 4.66 -4.78
C GLN A 89 -11.91 5.95 -4.09
N ALA A 90 -11.01 6.78 -3.57
CA ALA A 90 -11.36 8.08 -3.01
C ALA A 90 -12.11 8.94 -4.05
N ARG A 91 -11.59 9.02 -5.27
CA ARG A 91 -12.21 9.78 -6.37
C ARG A 91 -13.59 9.23 -6.76
N LEU A 92 -13.75 7.90 -6.82
CA LEU A 92 -15.05 7.27 -7.08
C LEU A 92 -16.08 7.58 -5.98
N ALA A 93 -15.63 7.74 -4.75
CA ALA A 93 -16.47 8.12 -3.62
C ALA A 93 -16.61 9.66 -3.45
N ASN A 94 -16.18 10.46 -4.44
CA ASN A 94 -16.20 11.92 -4.40
C ASN A 94 -15.37 12.55 -3.27
N TYR A 95 -14.28 11.91 -2.87
CA TYR A 95 -13.28 12.47 -1.98
C TYR A 95 -12.00 12.86 -2.73
N TYR A 96 -11.30 13.84 -2.18
CA TYR A 96 -9.94 14.20 -2.57
C TYR A 96 -8.96 13.49 -1.62
N ALA A 97 -7.90 12.93 -2.18
CA ALA A 97 -6.84 12.33 -1.41
C ALA A 97 -5.68 13.31 -1.24
N LEU A 98 -5.16 13.42 -0.03
CA LEU A 98 -3.95 14.17 0.28
C LEU A 98 -2.96 13.23 0.95
N THR A 99 -1.84 12.97 0.28
CA THR A 99 -0.77 12.11 0.79
C THR A 99 0.31 12.95 1.45
N VAL A 100 0.72 12.54 2.65
CA VAL A 100 1.86 13.08 3.38
C VAL A 100 2.81 11.94 3.69
N ALA A 101 4.04 12.04 3.19
CA ALA A 101 5.12 11.13 3.54
C ALA A 101 5.75 11.56 4.87
N ILE A 102 6.08 10.59 5.71
CA ILE A 102 6.79 10.81 6.98
C ILE A 102 8.03 9.92 7.06
N ASP A 103 9.08 10.44 7.66
CA ASP A 103 10.22 9.64 8.09
C ASP A 103 9.81 8.80 9.30
N ASN A 104 9.84 7.47 9.14
CA ASN A 104 9.43 6.54 10.19
C ASN A 104 10.32 6.58 11.43
N ASP A 105 11.53 7.09 11.33
CA ASP A 105 12.49 7.16 12.43
C ASP A 105 12.51 8.54 13.12
N SER A 106 11.71 9.52 12.64
CA SER A 106 11.63 10.88 13.18
C SER A 106 10.29 11.18 13.82
N PRO A 107 10.20 11.25 15.17
CA PRO A 107 8.99 11.70 15.87
C PRO A 107 8.54 13.10 15.47
N GLU A 108 9.47 13.98 15.12
CA GLU A 108 9.21 15.33 14.62
C GLU A 108 8.46 15.26 13.29
N SER A 109 8.92 14.41 12.35
CA SER A 109 8.25 14.19 11.06
C SER A 109 6.83 13.64 11.24
N TRP A 110 6.61 12.75 12.20
CA TRP A 110 5.26 12.25 12.52
C TRP A 110 4.33 13.37 12.96
N ALA A 111 4.80 14.19 13.91
CA ALA A 111 4.03 15.29 14.47
C ALA A 111 3.69 16.34 13.40
N GLU A 112 4.67 16.69 12.55
CA GLU A 112 4.47 17.64 11.44
C GLU A 112 3.47 17.12 10.41
N GLY A 113 3.59 15.86 9.97
CA GLY A 113 2.70 15.24 9.00
C GLY A 113 1.26 15.16 9.51
N ILE A 114 1.08 14.73 10.76
CA ILE A 114 -0.22 14.65 11.41
C ILE A 114 -0.83 16.05 11.56
N GLU A 115 -0.07 17.04 12.01
CA GLU A 115 -0.55 18.42 12.19
C GLU A 115 -0.88 19.08 10.85
N HIS A 116 -0.11 18.78 9.79
CA HIS A 116 -0.40 19.27 8.44
C HIS A 116 -1.78 18.80 7.97
N LEU A 117 -2.07 17.50 8.07
CA LEU A 117 -3.38 16.94 7.72
C LEU A 117 -4.50 17.50 8.62
N ARG A 118 -4.22 17.72 9.92
CA ARG A 118 -5.17 18.27 10.87
C ARG A 118 -5.61 19.69 10.51
N ARG A 119 -4.69 20.55 10.09
CA ARG A 119 -4.98 21.94 9.65
C ARG A 119 -5.86 21.99 8.42
N ILE A 120 -5.74 21.02 7.54
CA ILE A 120 -6.58 20.92 6.34
C ILE A 120 -7.99 20.44 6.69
N GLY A 121 -8.17 19.73 7.81
CA GLY A 121 -9.44 19.23 8.28
C GLY A 121 -9.91 18.01 7.48
N ILE A 122 -9.10 16.97 7.46
CA ILE A 122 -9.46 15.69 6.81
C ILE A 122 -10.66 15.04 7.49
N GLU A 123 -11.48 14.31 6.73
CA GLU A 123 -12.64 13.57 7.22
C GLU A 123 -12.32 12.12 7.58
N GLY A 124 -11.26 11.55 7.02
CA GLY A 124 -10.77 10.19 7.28
C GLY A 124 -9.27 10.10 7.06
N LEU A 125 -8.63 9.14 7.71
CA LEU A 125 -7.18 8.92 7.64
C LEU A 125 -6.86 7.48 7.30
N VAL A 126 -5.96 7.27 6.33
CA VAL A 126 -5.29 5.98 6.12
C VAL A 126 -3.82 6.13 6.48
N CYS A 127 -3.30 5.21 7.28
CA CYS A 127 -1.89 5.12 7.63
C CYS A 127 -1.28 3.88 6.98
N ILE A 128 -0.14 4.00 6.30
CA ILE A 128 0.50 2.90 5.56
C ILE A 128 1.93 2.69 6.08
N ALA A 129 2.22 1.48 6.55
CA ALA A 129 3.55 1.01 6.96
C ALA A 129 4.24 1.95 7.97
N ILE A 130 3.47 2.64 8.82
CA ILE A 130 4.00 3.52 9.86
C ILE A 130 4.26 2.77 11.16
N LYS A 131 5.23 3.25 11.95
CA LYS A 131 5.49 2.70 13.28
C LYS A 131 4.28 2.85 14.21
N LYS A 132 4.18 1.94 15.17
CA LYS A 132 3.09 1.92 16.17
C LYS A 132 2.97 3.24 16.92
N GLU A 133 4.09 3.84 17.29
CA GLU A 133 4.12 5.11 18.02
C GLU A 133 3.54 6.26 17.17
N ALA A 134 3.85 6.30 15.87
CA ALA A 134 3.29 7.26 14.93
C ALA A 134 1.76 7.06 14.79
N LEU A 135 1.30 5.81 14.70
CA LEU A 135 -0.14 5.49 14.65
C LEU A 135 -0.84 5.85 15.96
N GLN A 136 -0.21 5.64 17.13
CA GLN A 136 -0.74 6.06 18.42
C GLN A 136 -0.87 7.59 18.51
N LEU A 137 0.12 8.32 18.00
CA LEU A 137 0.07 9.78 17.94
C LEU A 137 -1.08 10.26 17.02
N ALA A 138 -1.25 9.64 15.85
CA ALA A 138 -2.36 9.92 14.95
C ALA A 138 -3.71 9.64 15.61
N ALA A 139 -3.89 8.49 16.26
CA ALA A 139 -5.13 8.11 16.93
C ALA A 139 -5.50 9.09 18.07
N LYS A 140 -4.51 9.56 18.83
CA LYS A 140 -4.72 10.59 19.86
C LYS A 140 -5.11 11.95 19.26
N SER A 141 -4.55 12.31 18.11
CA SER A 141 -4.78 13.60 17.44
C SER A 141 -6.13 13.67 16.73
N TYR A 142 -6.69 12.52 16.31
CA TYR A 142 -7.90 12.41 15.48
C TYR A 142 -9.02 11.61 16.15
N ARG A 143 -9.44 12.02 17.36
CA ARG A 143 -10.44 11.28 18.16
C ARG A 143 -11.78 11.03 17.44
N ASN A 144 -12.17 11.91 16.51
CA ASN A 144 -13.45 11.86 15.80
C ASN A 144 -13.29 11.59 14.29
N VAL A 145 -12.08 11.30 13.82
CA VAL A 145 -11.78 10.97 12.43
C VAL A 145 -11.53 9.47 12.35
N PRO A 146 -12.26 8.72 11.53
CA PRO A 146 -11.99 7.30 11.36
C PRO A 146 -10.60 7.06 10.78
N ILE A 147 -9.87 6.11 11.36
CA ILE A 147 -8.53 5.72 10.95
C ILE A 147 -8.58 4.26 10.50
N VAL A 148 -8.00 4.00 9.33
CA VAL A 148 -7.62 2.68 8.83
C VAL A 148 -6.11 2.62 8.72
N ALA A 149 -5.50 1.57 9.24
CA ALA A 149 -4.06 1.40 9.23
C ALA A 149 -3.69 0.10 8.50
N ILE A 150 -2.68 0.16 7.63
CA ILE A 150 -2.24 -0.94 6.78
C ILE A 150 -0.82 -1.32 7.17
N ASP A 151 -0.58 -2.64 7.31
CA ASP A 151 0.73 -3.20 7.62
C ASP A 151 1.41 -2.48 8.80
N THR A 152 0.70 -2.45 9.93
CA THR A 152 1.18 -1.88 11.20
C THR A 152 0.57 -2.66 12.37
N GLU A 153 1.10 -2.47 13.57
CA GLU A 153 0.56 -3.06 14.78
C GLU A 153 -0.83 -2.50 15.14
N GLU A 154 -1.62 -3.31 15.86
CA GLU A 154 -2.92 -2.87 16.37
C GLU A 154 -2.79 -1.72 17.37
N VAL A 155 -3.59 -0.69 17.18
CA VAL A 155 -3.67 0.48 18.05
C VAL A 155 -5.13 0.82 18.32
N GLU A 156 -5.47 1.12 19.57
CA GLU A 156 -6.80 1.59 19.93
C GLU A 156 -7.16 2.87 19.16
N GLY A 157 -8.36 2.91 18.59
CA GLY A 157 -8.83 4.03 17.76
C GLY A 157 -8.55 3.89 16.27
N ALA A 158 -7.74 2.93 15.83
CA ALA A 158 -7.54 2.57 14.43
C ALA A 158 -8.12 1.20 14.11
N THR A 159 -8.47 0.96 12.86
CA THR A 159 -8.78 -0.38 12.34
C THR A 159 -7.63 -0.84 11.48
N THR A 160 -6.97 -1.90 11.88
CA THR A 160 -5.81 -2.43 11.18
C THR A 160 -6.23 -3.51 10.17
N ILE A 161 -5.65 -3.43 8.98
CA ILE A 161 -5.76 -4.44 7.92
C ILE A 161 -4.37 -4.74 7.36
N GLY A 162 -4.23 -5.85 6.66
CA GLY A 162 -2.93 -6.23 6.10
C GLY A 162 -2.97 -7.53 5.33
N ILE A 163 -1.79 -8.01 5.00
CA ILE A 163 -1.55 -9.26 4.29
C ILE A 163 -1.08 -10.33 5.29
N ASP A 164 -1.45 -11.57 5.05
CA ASP A 164 -1.03 -12.72 5.86
C ASP A 164 0.40 -13.13 5.50
N ASN A 165 1.35 -12.28 5.88
CA ASN A 165 2.77 -12.44 5.61
C ASN A 165 3.34 -13.75 6.19
N ARG A 166 2.83 -14.19 7.37
CA ARG A 166 3.29 -15.43 8.02
C ARG A 166 2.92 -16.66 7.21
N ASN A 167 1.66 -16.78 6.81
CA ASN A 167 1.23 -17.92 5.97
C ASN A 167 1.81 -17.83 4.55
N GLY A 168 2.01 -16.63 4.01
CA GLY A 168 2.70 -16.46 2.73
C GLY A 168 4.14 -17.00 2.77
N ALA A 169 4.90 -16.66 3.82
CA ALA A 169 6.26 -17.18 4.00
C ALA A 169 6.29 -18.69 4.27
N ALA A 170 5.29 -19.19 5.02
CA ALA A 170 5.14 -20.63 5.20
C ALA A 170 4.92 -21.34 3.85
N ALA A 171 4.06 -20.81 2.99
CA ALA A 171 3.81 -21.36 1.66
C ALA A 171 5.06 -21.32 0.76
N ALA A 172 5.81 -20.21 0.76
CA ALA A 172 7.06 -20.08 0.03
C ALA A 172 8.11 -21.10 0.49
N THR A 173 8.23 -21.30 1.81
CA THR A 173 9.18 -22.26 2.38
C THR A 173 8.76 -23.70 2.09
N THR A 174 7.46 -23.99 2.23
CA THR A 174 6.90 -25.30 1.90
C THR A 174 7.16 -25.68 0.45
N HIS A 175 6.97 -24.76 -0.50
CA HIS A 175 7.26 -24.98 -1.90
C HIS A 175 8.72 -25.44 -2.13
N LEU A 176 9.70 -24.82 -1.46
CA LEU A 176 11.09 -25.23 -1.57
C LEU A 176 11.35 -26.61 -0.95
N ILE A 177 10.71 -26.90 0.17
CA ILE A 177 10.82 -28.22 0.85
C ILE A 177 10.19 -29.31 -0.01
N GLU A 178 9.04 -29.07 -0.64
CA GLU A 178 8.36 -30.03 -1.52
C GLU A 178 9.19 -30.33 -2.80
N LEU A 179 10.02 -29.38 -3.24
CA LEU A 179 11.02 -29.62 -4.31
C LEU A 179 12.20 -30.47 -3.83
N GLY A 180 12.36 -30.73 -2.53
CA GLY A 180 13.42 -31.54 -1.95
C GLY A 180 14.56 -30.75 -1.29
N HIS A 181 14.45 -29.41 -1.17
CA HIS A 181 15.47 -28.62 -0.49
C HIS A 181 15.41 -28.79 1.03
N THR A 182 16.57 -29.00 1.65
CA THR A 182 16.73 -29.11 3.11
C THR A 182 17.59 -27.99 3.70
N ASN A 183 18.48 -27.39 2.88
CA ASN A 183 19.35 -26.28 3.25
C ASN A 183 18.85 -24.99 2.58
N ILE A 184 17.84 -24.39 3.19
CA ILE A 184 17.15 -23.21 2.69
C ILE A 184 17.62 -21.99 3.48
N LEU A 185 18.14 -20.97 2.81
CA LEU A 185 18.53 -19.71 3.44
C LEU A 185 17.39 -18.68 3.29
N HIS A 186 16.99 -18.05 4.39
CA HIS A 186 16.08 -16.89 4.33
C HIS A 186 16.87 -15.58 4.44
N ILE A 187 16.75 -14.71 3.43
CA ILE A 187 17.23 -13.32 3.51
C ILE A 187 16.04 -12.46 3.94
N THR A 188 16.08 -11.94 5.16
CA THR A 188 14.95 -11.19 5.78
C THR A 188 14.86 -9.75 5.28
N GLY A 189 13.79 -9.04 5.68
CA GLY A 189 13.73 -7.57 5.66
C GLY A 189 14.28 -6.95 6.95
N PRO A 190 14.09 -5.63 7.18
CA PRO A 190 14.52 -4.94 8.41
C PRO A 190 13.94 -5.57 9.67
N LYS A 191 14.71 -5.54 10.76
CA LYS A 191 14.32 -6.17 12.02
C LYS A 191 13.08 -5.56 12.68
N ASP A 192 12.85 -4.28 12.46
CA ASP A 192 11.74 -3.49 13.00
C ASP A 192 10.50 -3.47 12.10
N SER A 193 10.55 -4.12 10.90
CA SER A 193 9.39 -4.33 10.05
C SER A 193 8.56 -5.50 10.56
N ILE A 194 7.26 -5.27 10.77
CA ILE A 194 6.33 -6.32 11.20
C ILE A 194 6.13 -7.38 10.12
N GLU A 195 6.16 -7.00 8.84
CA GLU A 195 6.06 -7.91 7.71
C GLU A 195 7.28 -8.83 7.65
N ALA A 196 8.48 -8.27 7.85
CA ALA A 196 9.71 -9.05 7.88
C ALA A 196 9.71 -10.05 9.04
N GLN A 197 9.26 -9.62 10.23
CA GLN A 197 9.12 -10.49 11.40
C GLN A 197 8.09 -11.60 11.16
N ALA A 198 6.94 -11.26 10.53
CA ALA A 198 5.92 -12.24 10.20
C ALA A 198 6.42 -13.28 9.16
N ARG A 199 7.14 -12.81 8.11
CA ARG A 199 7.76 -13.72 7.12
C ARG A 199 8.82 -14.62 7.77
N LEU A 200 9.68 -14.06 8.63
CA LEU A 200 10.67 -14.84 9.37
C LEU A 200 10.01 -15.88 10.30
N ALA A 201 8.93 -15.53 10.97
CA ALA A 201 8.18 -16.47 11.80
C ALA A 201 7.60 -17.62 10.97
N GLY A 202 6.95 -17.33 9.83
CA GLY A 202 6.41 -18.34 8.93
C GLY A 202 7.49 -19.29 8.38
N TYR A 203 8.64 -18.73 7.98
CA TYR A 203 9.81 -19.52 7.57
C TYR A 203 10.31 -20.44 8.71
N ASN A 204 10.59 -19.89 9.90
CA ASN A 204 11.14 -20.65 11.01
C ASN A 204 10.20 -21.79 11.45
N GLU A 205 8.90 -21.53 11.52
CA GLU A 205 7.90 -22.53 11.90
C GLU A 205 7.81 -23.67 10.89
N THR A 206 7.86 -23.32 9.60
CA THR A 206 7.84 -24.32 8.53
C THR A 206 9.09 -25.17 8.54
N MET A 207 10.27 -24.58 8.71
CA MET A 207 11.54 -25.32 8.86
C MET A 207 11.49 -26.27 10.07
N ALA A 208 11.03 -25.76 11.21
CA ALA A 208 10.91 -26.57 12.44
C ALA A 208 9.92 -27.74 12.29
N ALA A 209 8.78 -27.51 11.64
CA ALA A 209 7.77 -28.56 11.38
C ALA A 209 8.31 -29.71 10.52
N HIS A 210 9.32 -29.43 9.68
CA HIS A 210 10.00 -30.43 8.85
C HIS A 210 11.32 -30.92 9.46
N ASN A 211 11.64 -30.58 10.71
CA ASN A 211 12.89 -30.90 11.41
C ASN A 211 14.14 -30.38 10.69
N LEU A 212 14.03 -29.24 9.98
CA LEU A 212 15.13 -28.57 9.29
C LEU A 212 15.66 -27.40 10.13
N GLN A 213 16.96 -27.12 9.99
CA GLN A 213 17.59 -26.01 10.69
C GLN A 213 17.43 -24.71 9.90
N PRO A 214 16.90 -23.64 10.51
CA PRO A 214 16.77 -22.36 9.82
C PRO A 214 18.14 -21.70 9.62
N LEU A 215 18.36 -21.18 8.42
CA LEU A 215 19.50 -20.35 8.05
C LEU A 215 19.00 -18.96 7.69
N VAL A 216 19.53 -17.94 8.35
CA VAL A 216 18.97 -16.57 8.22
C VAL A 216 20.09 -15.55 8.03
N LEU A 217 19.92 -14.67 7.05
CA LEU A 217 20.72 -13.46 6.87
C LEU A 217 19.81 -12.23 6.92
N GLN A 218 20.30 -11.19 7.60
CA GLN A 218 19.57 -9.94 7.75
C GLN A 218 19.64 -9.10 6.46
N GLY A 219 18.49 -8.75 5.91
CA GLY A 219 18.31 -7.81 4.81
C GLY A 219 17.65 -6.49 5.25
N ASP A 220 17.34 -5.66 4.25
CA ASP A 220 16.77 -4.32 4.41
C ASP A 220 15.82 -3.95 3.26
N TRP A 221 15.28 -4.92 2.56
CA TRP A 221 14.44 -4.81 1.36
C TRP A 221 15.16 -4.36 0.09
N SER A 222 16.43 -3.91 0.17
CA SER A 222 17.13 -3.32 -0.97
C SER A 222 17.83 -4.35 -1.87
N SER A 223 17.86 -4.07 -3.18
CA SER A 223 18.67 -4.84 -4.13
C SER A 223 20.17 -4.74 -3.84
N ALA A 224 20.63 -3.62 -3.26
CA ALA A 224 22.04 -3.44 -2.87
C ALA A 224 22.46 -4.46 -1.80
N THR A 225 21.61 -4.65 -0.78
CA THR A 225 21.86 -5.68 0.25
C THR A 225 21.75 -7.09 -0.32
N GLY A 226 20.77 -7.38 -1.19
CA GLY A 226 20.69 -8.66 -1.88
C GLY A 226 21.96 -8.98 -2.67
N PHE A 227 22.50 -8.00 -3.40
CA PHE A 227 23.75 -8.12 -4.12
C PHE A 227 24.94 -8.38 -3.18
N ARG A 228 25.09 -7.59 -2.12
CA ARG A 228 26.18 -7.72 -1.15
C ARG A 228 26.18 -9.08 -0.45
N LEU A 229 25.02 -9.54 -0.01
CA LEU A 229 24.86 -10.84 0.66
C LEU A 229 25.15 -12.00 -0.32
N GLY A 230 24.60 -11.93 -1.56
CA GLY A 230 24.88 -12.91 -2.59
C GLY A 230 26.35 -12.98 -2.98
N ALA A 231 27.03 -11.83 -3.11
CA ALA A 231 28.45 -11.79 -3.40
C ALA A 231 29.32 -12.45 -2.30
N ALA A 232 28.93 -12.26 -1.03
CA ALA A 232 29.61 -12.84 0.12
C ALA A 232 29.27 -14.32 0.37
N LEU A 233 28.17 -14.82 -0.16
CA LEU A 233 27.69 -16.19 0.09
C LEU A 233 28.59 -17.21 -0.63
N ASP A 234 29.16 -18.14 0.13
CA ASP A 234 29.93 -19.27 -0.38
C ASP A 234 29.02 -20.50 -0.36
N LEU A 235 28.52 -20.91 -1.55
CA LEU A 235 27.58 -22.01 -1.70
C LEU A 235 28.18 -23.38 -1.35
N GLU A 236 29.49 -23.56 -1.62
CA GLU A 236 30.16 -24.84 -1.31
C GLU A 236 30.28 -25.04 0.19
N LYS A 237 30.67 -23.99 0.94
CA LYS A 237 30.83 -24.08 2.40
C LYS A 237 29.49 -24.07 3.15
N SER A 238 28.50 -23.34 2.64
CA SER A 238 27.20 -23.21 3.31
C SER A 238 26.25 -24.37 3.02
N ASN A 239 26.49 -25.14 1.97
CA ASN A 239 25.60 -26.18 1.45
C ASN A 239 24.17 -25.66 1.13
N VAL A 240 23.99 -24.36 0.96
CA VAL A 240 22.70 -23.76 0.64
C VAL A 240 22.31 -24.15 -0.79
N THR A 241 21.13 -24.73 -0.95
CA THR A 241 20.59 -25.14 -2.24
C THR A 241 19.39 -24.32 -2.68
N ALA A 242 18.77 -23.57 -1.74
CA ALA A 242 17.67 -22.67 -2.04
C ALA A 242 17.72 -21.41 -1.17
N ILE A 243 17.21 -20.30 -1.72
CA ILE A 243 17.06 -19.04 -0.98
C ILE A 243 15.61 -18.58 -1.06
N PHE A 244 15.02 -18.32 0.12
CA PHE A 244 13.82 -17.53 0.24
C PHE A 244 14.22 -16.06 0.48
N SER A 245 14.07 -15.22 -0.55
CA SER A 245 14.26 -13.78 -0.45
C SER A 245 12.98 -13.13 0.06
N ALA A 246 13.09 -12.30 1.09
CA ALA A 246 11.93 -11.70 1.73
C ALA A 246 11.15 -10.74 0.81
N ASN A 247 11.77 -10.24 -0.28
CA ASN A 247 11.09 -9.54 -1.38
C ASN A 247 11.83 -9.69 -2.70
N ASP A 248 11.17 -9.32 -3.80
CA ASP A 248 11.71 -9.43 -5.16
C ASP A 248 12.85 -8.44 -5.42
N GLN A 249 12.87 -7.25 -4.77
CA GLN A 249 13.97 -6.31 -4.92
C GLN A 249 15.28 -6.88 -4.36
N THR A 250 15.24 -7.50 -3.19
CA THR A 250 16.41 -8.20 -2.64
C THR A 250 16.84 -9.35 -3.55
N ALA A 251 15.87 -10.12 -4.09
CA ALA A 251 16.14 -11.19 -5.05
C ALA A 251 16.82 -10.66 -6.32
N MET A 252 16.45 -9.49 -6.82
CA MET A 252 17.10 -8.86 -7.99
C MET A 252 18.60 -8.66 -7.77
N GLY A 253 18.97 -8.14 -6.60
CA GLY A 253 20.39 -8.01 -6.23
C GLY A 253 21.10 -9.35 -6.14
N LEU A 254 20.45 -10.34 -5.55
CA LEU A 254 20.97 -11.70 -5.44
C LEU A 254 21.20 -12.34 -6.83
N PHE A 255 20.25 -12.24 -7.75
CA PHE A 255 20.39 -12.73 -9.13
C PHE A 255 21.62 -12.13 -9.83
N LYS A 256 21.84 -10.82 -9.65
CA LYS A 256 23.03 -10.15 -10.20
C LYS A 256 24.32 -10.72 -9.61
N ALA A 257 24.34 -10.97 -8.30
CA ALA A 257 25.52 -11.53 -7.62
C ALA A 257 25.81 -12.97 -8.10
N MET A 258 24.77 -13.83 -8.18
CA MET A 258 24.88 -15.21 -8.65
C MET A 258 25.41 -15.28 -10.07
N ARG A 259 24.86 -14.46 -10.98
CA ARG A 259 25.33 -14.37 -12.36
C ARG A 259 26.82 -14.01 -12.46
N LEU A 260 27.31 -13.06 -11.64
CA LEU A 260 28.74 -12.68 -11.64
C LEU A 260 29.66 -13.78 -11.09
N LYS A 261 29.12 -14.68 -10.27
CA LYS A 261 29.83 -15.85 -9.72
C LYS A 261 29.75 -17.08 -10.64
N GLY A 262 29.01 -16.98 -11.75
CA GLY A 262 28.77 -18.13 -12.65
C GLY A 262 27.83 -19.18 -12.06
N VAL A 263 27.03 -18.83 -11.05
CA VAL A 263 26.03 -19.69 -10.42
C VAL A 263 24.72 -19.60 -11.23
N SER A 264 24.24 -20.73 -11.69
CA SER A 264 23.00 -20.85 -12.47
C SER A 264 21.78 -20.96 -11.54
N ILE A 265 20.74 -20.20 -11.86
CA ILE A 265 19.42 -20.29 -11.24
C ILE A 265 18.47 -20.86 -12.28
N PRO A 266 17.73 -21.96 -12.03
CA PRO A 266 17.61 -22.67 -10.74
C PRO A 266 18.59 -23.84 -10.54
N GLU A 267 19.44 -24.19 -11.52
CA GLU A 267 20.20 -25.46 -11.59
C GLU A 267 21.17 -25.63 -10.42
N ASP A 268 21.87 -24.57 -10.01
CA ASP A 268 22.79 -24.59 -8.87
C ASP A 268 22.14 -24.09 -7.57
N LEU A 269 21.17 -23.17 -7.71
CA LEU A 269 20.53 -22.48 -6.59
C LEU A 269 19.09 -22.10 -6.95
N SER A 270 18.13 -22.66 -6.25
CA SER A 270 16.74 -22.19 -6.34
C SER A 270 16.52 -20.87 -5.59
N VAL A 271 15.74 -19.96 -6.16
CA VAL A 271 15.39 -18.68 -5.51
C VAL A 271 13.90 -18.43 -5.62
N ILE A 272 13.25 -18.20 -4.48
CA ILE A 272 11.87 -17.72 -4.42
C ILE A 272 11.84 -16.31 -3.82
N GLY A 273 11.06 -15.42 -4.43
CA GLY A 273 10.84 -14.05 -3.97
C GLY A 273 9.54 -13.87 -3.21
N PHE A 274 9.17 -12.60 -3.03
CA PHE A 274 7.92 -12.15 -2.41
C PHE A 274 7.56 -10.78 -2.98
N ASP A 275 6.31 -10.48 -3.25
CA ASP A 275 5.61 -9.30 -3.74
C ASP A 275 5.00 -9.48 -5.14
N ASP A 276 5.59 -10.23 -6.03
CA ASP A 276 5.28 -10.34 -7.47
C ASP A 276 5.28 -8.97 -8.15
N VAL A 277 6.45 -8.29 -8.06
CA VAL A 277 6.64 -7.00 -8.74
C VAL A 277 6.46 -7.14 -10.26
N PRO A 278 6.07 -6.06 -10.98
CA PRO A 278 5.88 -6.12 -12.44
C PRO A 278 7.10 -6.63 -13.22
N GLU A 279 8.28 -6.51 -12.66
CA GLU A 279 9.54 -6.98 -13.23
C GLU A 279 9.78 -8.49 -13.03
N ALA A 280 9.03 -9.14 -12.13
CA ALA A 280 9.24 -10.57 -11.78
C ALA A 280 9.26 -11.52 -12.99
N PRO A 281 8.38 -11.36 -14.01
CA PRO A 281 8.45 -12.17 -15.25
C PRO A 281 9.67 -11.91 -16.12
N TYR A 282 10.40 -10.81 -15.89
CA TYR A 282 11.53 -10.37 -16.71
C TYR A 282 12.88 -10.55 -16.02
N PHE A 283 12.91 -11.20 -14.86
CA PHE A 283 14.16 -11.72 -14.29
C PHE A 283 14.76 -12.77 -15.25
N SER A 284 16.02 -13.08 -15.10
CA SER A 284 16.67 -14.14 -15.88
C SER A 284 17.32 -15.15 -14.93
N PRO A 285 16.64 -16.30 -14.71
CA PRO A 285 15.30 -16.70 -15.18
C PRO A 285 14.15 -15.91 -14.50
N PRO A 286 12.88 -15.97 -15.04
CA PRO A 286 11.69 -15.41 -14.37
C PRO A 286 11.55 -15.95 -12.96
N ILE A 287 11.31 -15.02 -11.99
CA ILE A 287 11.32 -15.40 -10.57
C ILE A 287 9.99 -16.00 -10.11
N THR A 288 10.04 -17.17 -9.49
CA THR A 288 8.98 -17.72 -8.65
C THR A 288 8.84 -16.84 -7.41
N THR A 289 7.62 -16.40 -7.06
CA THR A 289 7.41 -15.43 -5.99
C THR A 289 6.03 -15.58 -5.35
N MET A 290 5.82 -14.89 -4.23
CA MET A 290 4.52 -14.79 -3.59
C MET A 290 3.82 -13.49 -4.01
N LEU A 291 2.72 -13.58 -4.74
CA LEU A 291 1.90 -12.43 -5.13
C LEU A 291 1.23 -11.81 -3.89
N GLN A 292 1.49 -10.54 -3.66
CA GLN A 292 0.73 -9.67 -2.76
C GLN A 292 -0.18 -8.74 -3.58
N ASP A 293 -1.49 -8.88 -3.42
CA ASP A 293 -2.44 -7.99 -4.12
C ASP A 293 -2.57 -6.65 -3.39
N PHE A 294 -1.56 -5.79 -3.56
CA PHE A 294 -1.53 -4.44 -2.99
C PHE A 294 -2.67 -3.56 -3.51
N ASN A 295 -3.14 -3.77 -4.74
CA ASN A 295 -4.29 -3.04 -5.26
C ASN A 295 -5.54 -3.40 -4.47
N ARG A 296 -5.80 -4.69 -4.27
CA ARG A 296 -6.95 -5.15 -3.48
C ARG A 296 -6.86 -4.72 -2.03
N LEU A 297 -5.64 -4.67 -1.44
CA LEU A 297 -5.43 -4.17 -0.08
C LEU A 297 -5.79 -2.67 0.02
N GLY A 298 -5.33 -1.86 -0.93
CA GLY A 298 -5.70 -0.44 -1.00
C GLY A 298 -7.21 -0.22 -1.19
N GLU A 299 -7.87 -1.01 -2.04
CA GLU A 299 -9.33 -1.00 -2.20
C GLU A 299 -10.03 -1.34 -0.89
N ALA A 300 -9.61 -2.41 -0.20
CA ALA A 300 -10.19 -2.84 1.08
C ALA A 300 -10.03 -1.76 2.17
N ALA A 301 -8.89 -1.07 2.21
CA ALA A 301 -8.66 0.05 3.12
C ALA A 301 -9.68 1.16 2.90
N MET A 302 -9.91 1.52 1.64
CA MET A 302 -10.86 2.56 1.28
C MET A 302 -12.31 2.15 1.53
N GLU A 303 -12.69 0.90 1.21
CA GLU A 303 -14.01 0.36 1.55
C GLU A 303 -14.29 0.49 3.04
N LEU A 304 -13.33 0.08 3.89
CA LEU A 304 -13.43 0.20 5.35
C LEU A 304 -13.55 1.64 5.81
N LEU A 305 -12.73 2.54 5.25
CA LEU A 305 -12.76 3.96 5.62
C LEU A 305 -14.09 4.60 5.26
N ILE A 306 -14.60 4.37 4.05
CA ILE A 306 -15.89 4.88 3.56
C ILE A 306 -17.04 4.32 4.41
N PHE A 307 -17.00 3.03 4.77
CA PHE A 307 -17.99 2.41 5.67
C PHE A 307 -18.03 3.12 7.03
N LYS A 308 -16.86 3.41 7.62
CA LYS A 308 -16.76 4.14 8.88
C LYS A 308 -17.26 5.57 8.76
N LEU A 309 -16.96 6.26 7.65
CA LEU A 309 -17.44 7.62 7.38
C LEU A 309 -18.97 7.69 7.24
N ALA A 310 -19.59 6.61 6.79
CA ALA A 310 -21.05 6.47 6.75
C ALA A 310 -21.66 6.12 8.13
N GLY A 311 -20.87 6.02 9.20
CA GLY A 311 -21.31 5.64 10.54
C GLY A 311 -21.63 4.15 10.69
N LEU A 312 -21.25 3.32 9.71
CA LEU A 312 -21.46 1.89 9.73
C LEU A 312 -20.33 1.18 10.45
N LYS A 313 -20.64 0.05 11.09
CA LYS A 313 -19.61 -0.81 11.70
C LYS A 313 -19.19 -1.87 10.68
N PRO A 314 -17.93 -1.85 10.23
CA PRO A 314 -17.44 -2.91 9.33
C PRO A 314 -17.41 -4.25 10.06
N GLY A 315 -17.59 -5.35 9.33
CA GLY A 315 -17.34 -6.68 9.83
C GLY A 315 -15.86 -6.89 10.18
N LYS A 316 -15.54 -8.06 10.76
CA LYS A 316 -14.15 -8.42 11.04
C LYS A 316 -13.39 -8.58 9.72
N TYR A 317 -12.32 -7.81 9.55
CA TYR A 317 -11.44 -7.95 8.40
C TYR A 317 -10.66 -9.28 8.47
N GLN A 318 -10.53 -9.94 7.33
CA GLN A 318 -9.65 -11.10 7.17
C GLN A 318 -8.43 -10.68 6.38
N PRO A 319 -7.20 -10.93 6.84
CA PRO A 319 -5.99 -10.60 6.11
C PRO A 319 -5.99 -11.23 4.71
N LEU A 320 -5.49 -10.50 3.71
CA LEU A 320 -5.36 -11.02 2.36
C LEU A 320 -4.27 -12.10 2.33
N LYS A 321 -4.58 -13.22 1.68
CA LYS A 321 -3.63 -14.34 1.58
C LYS A 321 -2.76 -14.17 0.34
N PRO A 322 -1.42 -14.13 0.48
CA PRO A 322 -0.51 -14.20 -0.66
C PRO A 322 -0.72 -15.49 -1.46
N GLN A 323 -0.48 -15.41 -2.76
CA GLN A 323 -0.59 -16.55 -3.66
C GLN A 323 0.77 -16.84 -4.28
N ILE A 324 1.17 -18.11 -4.36
CA ILE A 324 2.40 -18.48 -5.05
C ILE A 324 2.23 -18.36 -6.57
N VAL A 325 3.19 -17.71 -7.21
CA VAL A 325 3.30 -17.62 -8.67
C VAL A 325 4.56 -18.36 -9.07
N ILE A 326 4.39 -19.58 -9.56
CA ILE A 326 5.50 -20.44 -9.97
C ILE A 326 5.98 -19.99 -11.34
N ARG A 327 7.31 -19.80 -11.45
CA ARG A 327 8.02 -19.48 -12.68
C ARG A 327 9.25 -20.41 -12.81
N GLU A 328 10.39 -19.88 -13.26
CA GLU A 328 11.54 -20.69 -13.68
C GLU A 328 12.71 -20.67 -12.67
N SER A 329 12.61 -19.91 -11.56
CA SER A 329 13.74 -19.75 -10.63
C SER A 329 13.82 -20.78 -9.51
N THR A 330 12.95 -21.79 -9.52
CA THR A 330 12.95 -22.89 -8.54
C THR A 330 12.86 -24.24 -9.23
N ALA A 331 13.69 -25.21 -8.81
CA ALA A 331 13.70 -26.59 -9.28
C ALA A 331 14.11 -27.52 -8.13
N ALA A 332 14.14 -28.82 -8.36
CA ALA A 332 14.71 -29.76 -7.40
C ALA A 332 16.21 -29.48 -7.18
N PRO A 333 16.75 -29.68 -5.95
CA PRO A 333 18.16 -29.47 -5.68
C PRO A 333 19.03 -30.35 -6.56
N ARG A 334 20.19 -29.80 -7.01
CA ARG A 334 21.17 -30.63 -7.73
C ARG A 334 21.57 -31.82 -6.85
N GLN A 335 21.69 -33.00 -7.45
CA GLN A 335 22.27 -34.15 -6.76
C GLN A 335 23.77 -33.88 -6.59
N LEU A 336 24.25 -33.82 -5.33
CA LEU A 336 25.64 -33.65 -4.96
C LEU A 336 26.42 -34.98 -5.18
#